data_ce640f6689e11f3dd61e93e75c0ec532
#
_entry.id   ce640f6689e11f3dd61e93e75c0ec532
#
_cell.length_a   1.000
_cell.length_b   1.000
_cell.length_c   1.000
_cell.angle_alpha   90.00
_cell.angle_beta   90.00
_cell.angle_gamma   90.00
#
_symmetry.space_group_name_H-M   'P 1'
#
loop_
_entity.id
_entity.type
_entity.pdbx_description
1 polymer ?
#
loop_
_entity_poly.entity_id
_entity_poly.type
_entity_poly.pdbx_seq_one_letter_code
_entity_poly.pdbx_strand_id
1 'polypeptide(L)'
;MRQTVTQAPEQSGVFPSLCRGKMLLRLLVLTQAVAILLAFAPGISGDPWLRLGVISLCSHWITLLSLGFLCPALQRLPGVSLPRLATLVGSTLLLATVLVSLVIWWYFAAGLPEYQSVWHFTAANMLLAFVVSLLLIQLLLMHAERARLLVAQQRAELDALQARIAPHFLFNSLNAIAELTHQSSAAAEQSLLDLADLFRAAMQAGQLIPLSQELALARKYLQLESIRLGDKLQLDWQLPADYPDTQLPALTLQPLLENAVRYGVEPASQPVTISVQLLVGQQQLVLLITNPINHSAVQPATALTQQNGIALSNIRNRLDLLYAERQQFSCSAQDGVFRVKLVLPIIKRETADAGANHR
;
A
#
# COMPACT_ATOMS: atom_id res chain seq x y z
N MET A 1 9.24 -33.05 5.85
CA MET A 1 10.09 -32.12 5.08
C MET A 1 9.82 -30.71 5.60
N ARG A 2 10.72 -30.17 6.42
CA ARG A 2 10.68 -28.80 6.94
C ARG A 2 11.19 -27.89 5.84
N GLN A 3 10.31 -27.12 5.20
CA GLN A 3 10.76 -25.99 4.39
C GLN A 3 11.06 -24.82 5.34
N THR A 4 12.32 -24.56 5.46
CA THR A 4 12.92 -23.37 6.04
C THR A 4 12.39 -22.14 5.30
N VAL A 5 11.62 -21.33 5.99
CA VAL A 5 11.26 -19.98 5.57
C VAL A 5 12.55 -19.17 5.57
N THR A 6 13.05 -18.93 4.39
CA THR A 6 14.29 -18.23 4.11
C THR A 6 14.04 -16.76 3.89
N GLN A 7 14.81 -15.98 4.64
CA GLN A 7 15.37 -14.69 4.26
C GLN A 7 14.40 -13.50 4.09
N ALA A 8 14.52 -12.62 5.07
CA ALA A 8 14.18 -11.21 4.94
C ALA A 8 14.84 -10.64 3.65
N PRO A 9 14.12 -9.80 2.86
CA PRO A 9 14.69 -9.23 1.65
C PRO A 9 15.87 -8.34 2.01
N GLU A 10 16.98 -8.61 1.34
CA GLU A 10 18.24 -7.90 1.37
C GLU A 10 18.05 -6.39 1.43
N GLN A 11 18.55 -5.79 2.51
CA GLN A 11 18.65 -4.34 2.69
C GLN A 11 19.68 -3.67 1.76
N SER A 12 20.13 -4.38 0.72
CA SER A 12 21.21 -3.95 -0.19
C SER A 12 20.81 -2.88 -1.21
N GLY A 13 19.55 -2.44 -1.26
CA GLY A 13 19.04 -1.57 -2.34
C GLY A 13 19.14 -0.05 -2.11
N VAL A 14 19.28 0.42 -0.86
CA VAL A 14 19.10 1.85 -0.57
C VAL A 14 20.40 2.67 -0.67
N PHE A 15 21.57 2.06 -0.48
CA PHE A 15 22.84 2.77 -0.33
C PHE A 15 23.88 2.70 -1.45
N PRO A 16 23.75 1.88 -2.51
CA PRO A 16 24.70 1.90 -3.63
C PRO A 16 24.70 3.23 -4.40
N SER A 17 23.72 4.09 -4.18
CA SER A 17 23.59 5.36 -4.89
C SER A 17 24.54 6.46 -4.38
N LEU A 18 25.05 6.39 -3.14
CA LEU A 18 25.93 7.40 -2.57
C LEU A 18 27.24 7.56 -3.34
N CYS A 19 27.78 6.48 -3.89
CA CYS A 19 29.03 6.47 -4.62
C CYS A 19 28.87 6.58 -6.15
N ARG A 20 27.66 6.90 -6.63
CA ARG A 20 27.44 7.15 -8.07
C ARG A 20 27.81 8.59 -8.44
N GLY A 21 28.36 8.80 -9.64
CA GLY A 21 28.80 10.11 -10.11
C GLY A 21 27.75 11.23 -10.02
N LYS A 22 26.46 10.90 -10.24
CA LYS A 22 25.36 11.88 -10.08
C LYS A 22 25.21 12.38 -8.63
N MET A 23 25.47 11.52 -7.65
CA MET A 23 25.39 11.89 -6.23
C MET A 23 26.61 12.70 -5.81
N LEU A 24 27.80 12.34 -6.31
CA LEU A 24 29.02 13.12 -6.13
C LEU A 24 28.81 14.56 -6.62
N LEU A 25 28.29 14.75 -7.83
CA LEU A 25 28.02 16.09 -8.37
C LEU A 25 27.06 16.89 -7.48
N ARG A 26 25.98 16.27 -6.99
CA ARG A 26 25.02 16.92 -6.08
C ARG A 26 25.68 17.35 -4.77
N LEU A 27 26.55 16.52 -4.21
CA LEU A 27 27.28 16.84 -2.99
C LEU A 27 28.25 18.01 -3.21
N LEU A 28 28.99 18.02 -4.32
CA LEU A 28 29.90 19.12 -4.66
C LEU A 28 29.16 20.44 -4.86
N VAL A 29 28.00 20.43 -5.55
CA VAL A 29 27.16 21.61 -5.71
C VAL A 29 26.62 22.11 -4.36
N LEU A 30 26.16 21.20 -3.51
CA LEU A 30 25.69 21.57 -2.17
C LEU A 30 26.82 22.13 -1.31
N THR A 31 28.00 21.51 -1.35
CA THR A 31 29.20 22.00 -0.64
C THR A 31 29.60 23.41 -1.10
N GLN A 32 29.54 23.66 -2.42
CA GLN A 32 29.82 24.99 -2.96
C GLN A 32 28.76 26.02 -2.53
N ALA A 33 27.47 25.65 -2.51
CA ALA A 33 26.43 26.57 -2.03
C ALA A 33 26.64 26.96 -0.55
N VAL A 34 26.99 26.00 0.30
CA VAL A 34 27.30 26.25 1.71
C VAL A 34 28.57 27.14 1.84
N ALA A 35 29.58 26.88 1.02
CA ALA A 35 30.80 27.72 1.01
C ALA A 35 30.48 29.17 0.64
N ILE A 36 29.62 29.41 -0.33
CA ILE A 36 29.17 30.77 -0.70
C ILE A 36 28.43 31.44 0.47
N LEU A 37 27.46 30.73 1.10
CA LEU A 37 26.73 31.27 2.24
C LEU A 37 27.65 31.67 3.39
N LEU A 38 28.64 30.84 3.72
CA LEU A 38 29.61 31.11 4.78
C LEU A 38 30.57 32.25 4.41
N ALA A 39 31.02 32.34 3.15
CA ALA A 39 31.92 33.35 2.70
C ALA A 39 31.30 34.76 2.70
N PHE A 40 30.04 34.89 2.36
CA PHE A 40 29.29 36.14 2.29
C PHE A 40 28.43 36.43 3.53
N ALA A 41 28.61 35.66 4.61
CA ALA A 41 27.89 35.89 5.85
C ALA A 41 28.17 37.29 6.40
N PRO A 42 27.14 38.08 6.81
CA PRO A 42 27.30 39.43 7.32
C PRO A 42 28.04 39.43 8.68
N GLY A 43 28.77 40.52 8.97
CA GLY A 43 29.43 40.70 10.26
C GLY A 43 30.85 40.08 10.37
N ILE A 44 31.37 39.47 9.32
CA ILE A 44 32.73 38.90 9.33
C ILE A 44 33.68 39.86 8.60
N SER A 45 34.78 40.26 9.25
CA SER A 45 35.84 41.12 8.69
C SER A 45 36.68 40.38 7.64
N GLY A 46 37.23 41.10 6.67
CA GLY A 46 38.11 40.58 5.63
C GLY A 46 37.47 40.48 4.24
N ASP A 47 38.30 40.18 3.23
CA ASP A 47 37.86 40.07 1.83
C ASP A 47 36.97 38.81 1.63
N PRO A 48 35.72 38.99 1.21
CA PRO A 48 34.79 37.86 0.99
C PRO A 48 35.23 36.91 -0.13
N TRP A 49 35.98 37.39 -1.14
CA TRP A 49 36.47 36.55 -2.23
C TRP A 49 37.60 35.62 -1.79
N LEU A 50 38.53 36.15 -0.97
CA LEU A 50 39.59 35.34 -0.38
C LEU A 50 39.00 34.25 0.53
N ARG A 51 38.00 34.62 1.37
CA ARG A 51 37.26 33.65 2.23
C ARG A 51 36.56 32.58 1.39
N LEU A 52 35.88 32.97 0.31
CA LEU A 52 35.24 32.02 -0.58
C LEU A 52 36.26 31.02 -1.15
N GLY A 53 37.41 31.49 -1.60
CA GLY A 53 38.46 30.62 -2.12
C GLY A 53 38.92 29.59 -1.10
N VAL A 54 39.25 30.03 0.12
CA VAL A 54 39.71 29.14 1.20
C VAL A 54 38.64 28.19 1.65
N ILE A 55 37.43 28.68 1.92
CA ILE A 55 36.33 27.83 2.39
C ILE A 55 35.94 26.80 1.31
N SER A 56 35.85 27.20 0.04
CA SER A 56 35.57 26.30 -1.06
C SER A 56 36.63 25.21 -1.18
N LEU A 57 37.91 25.57 -1.17
CA LEU A 57 39.03 24.65 -1.25
C LEU A 57 38.96 23.62 -0.11
N CYS A 58 38.82 24.09 1.14
CA CYS A 58 38.72 23.21 2.32
C CYS A 58 37.55 22.25 2.25
N SER A 59 36.36 22.78 2.00
CA SER A 59 35.13 22.01 2.01
C SER A 59 35.09 20.95 0.90
N HIS A 60 35.61 21.27 -0.30
CA HIS A 60 35.73 20.31 -1.38
C HIS A 60 36.74 19.20 -1.07
N TRP A 61 37.90 19.54 -0.50
CA TRP A 61 38.89 18.53 -0.08
C TRP A 61 38.35 17.62 1.02
N ILE A 62 37.63 18.17 2.02
CA ILE A 62 36.99 17.39 3.06
C ILE A 62 35.96 16.43 2.45
N THR A 63 35.13 16.92 1.54
CA THR A 63 34.10 16.12 0.87
C THR A 63 34.70 14.99 0.04
N LEU A 64 35.73 15.30 -0.79
CA LEU A 64 36.37 14.32 -1.66
C LEU A 64 37.12 13.25 -0.86
N LEU A 65 37.85 13.63 0.19
CA LEU A 65 38.56 12.69 1.06
C LEU A 65 37.56 11.81 1.82
N SER A 66 36.49 12.40 2.37
CA SER A 66 35.47 11.64 3.07
C SER A 66 34.84 10.58 2.17
N LEU A 67 34.49 10.92 0.93
CA LEU A 67 33.96 9.96 -0.05
C LEU A 67 35.02 8.95 -0.51
N GLY A 68 36.27 9.39 -0.65
CA GLY A 68 37.39 8.53 -0.98
C GLY A 68 37.64 7.41 0.04
N PHE A 69 37.39 7.67 1.33
CA PHE A 69 37.42 6.64 2.37
C PHE A 69 36.13 5.87 2.50
N LEU A 70 34.97 6.55 2.41
CA LEU A 70 33.66 5.96 2.60
C LEU A 70 33.31 4.95 1.52
N CYS A 71 33.52 5.29 0.24
CA CYS A 71 33.09 4.44 -0.86
C CYS A 71 33.81 3.09 -0.91
N PRO A 72 35.14 2.97 -0.78
CA PRO A 72 35.79 1.68 -0.69
C PRO A 72 35.38 0.87 0.56
N ALA A 73 35.14 1.55 1.68
CA ALA A 73 34.68 0.88 2.90
C ALA A 73 33.28 0.24 2.69
N LEU A 74 32.36 0.97 2.04
CA LEU A 74 31.03 0.44 1.73
C LEU A 74 31.04 -0.71 0.70
N GLN A 75 31.97 -0.69 -0.25
CA GLN A 75 32.13 -1.80 -1.20
C GLN A 75 32.61 -3.09 -0.55
N ARG A 76 33.42 -2.97 0.52
CA ARG A 76 33.95 -4.13 1.27
C ARG A 76 33.00 -4.67 2.32
N LEU A 77 31.97 -3.93 2.69
CA LEU A 77 31.01 -4.25 3.74
C LEU A 77 29.59 -4.34 3.18
N PRO A 78 29.21 -5.42 2.47
CA PRO A 78 27.86 -5.59 1.98
C PRO A 78 26.88 -5.75 3.17
N GLY A 79 25.71 -5.09 3.10
CA GLY A 79 24.67 -5.24 4.12
C GLY A 79 24.91 -4.44 5.41
N VAL A 80 25.61 -3.30 5.33
CA VAL A 80 25.86 -2.43 6.49
C VAL A 80 24.53 -1.96 7.10
N SER A 81 24.39 -2.17 8.42
CA SER A 81 23.23 -1.63 9.15
C SER A 81 23.28 -0.10 9.21
N LEU A 82 22.08 0.52 9.29
CA LEU A 82 21.94 1.99 9.30
C LEU A 82 22.82 2.69 10.37
N PRO A 83 22.89 2.21 11.64
CA PRO A 83 23.77 2.81 12.63
C PRO A 83 25.27 2.71 12.28
N ARG A 84 25.72 1.58 11.71
CA ARG A 84 27.10 1.43 11.24
C ARG A 84 27.41 2.38 10.07
N LEU A 85 26.47 2.59 9.16
CA LEU A 85 26.61 3.57 8.09
C LEU A 85 26.74 4.98 8.66
N ALA A 86 25.89 5.35 9.62
CA ALA A 86 25.96 6.66 10.28
C ALA A 86 27.32 6.90 10.96
N THR A 87 27.84 5.89 11.68
CA THR A 87 29.17 5.99 12.30
C THR A 87 30.30 6.10 11.25
N LEU A 88 30.22 5.36 10.14
CA LEU A 88 31.20 5.47 9.05
C LEU A 88 31.18 6.84 8.40
N VAL A 89 30.00 7.39 8.09
CA VAL A 89 29.88 8.75 7.52
C VAL A 89 30.43 9.79 8.46
N GLY A 90 30.05 9.77 9.75
CA GLY A 90 30.54 10.71 10.74
C GLY A 90 32.05 10.62 10.94
N SER A 91 32.59 9.42 11.10
CA SER A 91 34.03 9.22 11.35
C SER A 91 34.92 9.62 10.16
N THR A 92 34.49 9.30 8.92
CA THR A 92 35.25 9.69 7.71
C THR A 92 35.22 11.20 7.52
N LEU A 93 34.11 11.88 7.79
CA LEU A 93 34.02 13.33 7.70
C LEU A 93 34.90 14.02 8.73
N LEU A 94 34.85 13.58 9.99
CA LEU A 94 35.70 14.16 11.07
C LEU A 94 37.18 13.91 10.80
N LEU A 95 37.57 12.72 10.37
CA LEU A 95 38.97 12.40 10.03
C LEU A 95 39.46 13.27 8.88
N ALA A 96 38.68 13.39 7.81
CA ALA A 96 39.04 14.25 6.67
C ALA A 96 39.18 15.73 7.10
N THR A 97 38.30 16.18 8.00
CA THR A 97 38.39 17.56 8.54
C THR A 97 39.66 17.79 9.32
N VAL A 98 40.08 16.86 10.18
CA VAL A 98 41.37 16.97 10.92
C VAL A 98 42.51 17.03 9.94
N LEU A 99 42.60 16.13 8.97
CA LEU A 99 43.68 16.06 7.98
C LEU A 99 43.79 17.39 7.18
N VAL A 100 42.68 17.88 6.65
CA VAL A 100 42.65 19.11 5.86
C VAL A 100 43.01 20.34 6.74
N SER A 101 42.49 20.42 7.97
CA SER A 101 42.76 21.49 8.88
C SER A 101 44.26 21.58 9.27
N LEU A 102 44.90 20.45 9.52
CA LEU A 102 46.33 20.40 9.81
C LEU A 102 47.19 20.81 8.62
N VAL A 103 46.82 20.37 7.39
CA VAL A 103 47.55 20.75 6.17
C VAL A 103 47.42 22.25 5.93
N ILE A 104 46.24 22.82 6.08
CA ILE A 104 46.00 24.26 5.88
C ILE A 104 46.74 25.07 6.93
N TRP A 105 46.68 24.70 8.19
CA TRP A 105 47.41 25.38 9.24
C TRP A 105 48.91 25.35 8.96
N TRP A 106 49.45 24.21 8.55
CA TRP A 106 50.91 24.10 8.25
C TRP A 106 51.35 25.02 7.08
N TYR A 107 50.51 25.16 6.03
CA TYR A 107 50.84 26.02 4.89
C TYR A 107 50.63 27.50 5.16
N PHE A 108 49.65 27.91 5.91
CA PHE A 108 49.22 29.30 6.06
C PHE A 108 49.56 29.92 7.41
N ALA A 109 49.99 29.15 8.42
CA ALA A 109 50.31 29.65 9.76
C ALA A 109 51.43 30.71 9.79
N ALA A 110 52.35 30.67 8.83
CA ALA A 110 53.44 31.65 8.74
C ALA A 110 52.98 33.04 8.23
N GLY A 111 51.80 33.13 7.59
CA GLY A 111 51.32 34.34 6.95
C GLY A 111 50.05 34.98 7.55
N LEU A 112 49.36 34.29 8.47
CA LEU A 112 48.08 34.72 9.02
C LEU A 112 48.15 34.80 10.55
N PRO A 113 48.28 35.99 11.15
CA PRO A 113 48.39 36.16 12.61
C PRO A 113 47.16 35.64 13.39
N GLU A 114 46.02 35.53 12.76
CA GLU A 114 44.79 34.99 13.38
C GLU A 114 44.86 33.49 13.67
N TYR A 115 45.79 32.74 13.07
CA TYR A 115 45.94 31.29 13.22
C TYR A 115 47.08 30.87 14.13
N GLN A 116 47.37 31.65 15.18
CA GLN A 116 48.52 31.37 16.08
C GLN A 116 48.41 30.01 16.79
N SER A 117 47.20 29.42 16.94
CA SER A 117 47.02 28.14 17.63
C SER A 117 46.34 27.11 16.70
N VAL A 118 47.11 26.09 16.35
CA VAL A 118 46.58 24.92 15.61
C VAL A 118 45.37 24.27 16.29
N TRP A 119 45.38 24.26 17.61
CA TRP A 119 44.30 23.64 18.39
C TRP A 119 42.99 24.41 18.27
N HIS A 120 42.98 25.72 18.35
CA HIS A 120 41.75 26.54 18.18
C HIS A 120 41.22 26.44 16.77
N PHE A 121 42.07 26.52 15.75
CA PHE A 121 41.65 26.39 14.36
C PHE A 121 41.03 25.01 14.06
N THR A 122 41.71 23.94 14.45
CA THR A 122 41.25 22.57 14.23
C THR A 122 40.00 22.30 15.04
N ALA A 123 39.89 22.76 16.30
CA ALA A 123 38.70 22.56 17.13
C ALA A 123 37.46 23.28 16.55
N ALA A 124 37.60 24.49 16.02
CA ALA A 124 36.50 25.20 15.38
C ALA A 124 35.99 24.46 14.14
N ASN A 125 36.89 23.98 13.27
CA ASN A 125 36.54 23.20 12.09
C ASN A 125 35.92 21.85 12.47
N MET A 126 36.39 21.19 13.52
CA MET A 126 35.84 19.95 14.05
C MET A 126 34.44 20.15 14.60
N LEU A 127 34.19 21.26 15.32
CA LEU A 127 32.82 21.55 15.80
C LEU A 127 31.85 21.75 14.62
N LEU A 128 32.26 22.50 13.60
CA LEU A 128 31.44 22.69 12.40
C LEU A 128 31.20 21.36 11.67
N ALA A 129 32.25 20.56 11.48
CA ALA A 129 32.12 19.24 10.83
C ALA A 129 31.24 18.28 11.65
N PHE A 130 31.30 18.35 12.97
CA PHE A 130 30.43 17.56 13.85
C PHE A 130 28.96 17.93 13.66
N VAL A 131 28.62 19.22 13.65
CA VAL A 131 27.25 19.68 13.39
C VAL A 131 26.79 19.26 12.00
N VAL A 132 27.62 19.42 10.97
CA VAL A 132 27.32 18.99 9.60
C VAL A 132 27.11 17.47 9.54
N SER A 133 27.95 16.68 10.25
CA SER A 133 27.80 15.23 10.28
C SER A 133 26.48 14.80 10.94
N LEU A 134 26.05 15.46 12.01
CA LEU A 134 24.76 15.21 12.64
C LEU A 134 23.58 15.49 11.69
N LEU A 135 23.64 16.62 10.97
CA LEU A 135 22.61 16.96 9.98
C LEU A 135 22.56 15.95 8.82
N LEU A 136 23.73 15.53 8.30
CA LEU A 136 23.81 14.51 7.26
C LEU A 136 23.27 13.17 7.73
N ILE A 137 23.61 12.74 8.95
CA ILE A 137 23.11 11.51 9.56
C ILE A 137 21.59 11.61 9.71
N GLN A 138 21.07 12.73 10.21
CA GLN A 138 19.62 12.93 10.34
C GLN A 138 18.92 12.86 8.99
N LEU A 139 19.45 13.48 7.95
CA LEU A 139 18.90 13.39 6.59
C LEU A 139 18.92 11.95 6.06
N LEU A 140 20.01 11.20 6.28
CA LEU A 140 20.11 9.80 5.88
C LEU A 140 19.07 8.93 6.60
N LEU A 141 18.87 9.15 7.90
CA LEU A 141 17.86 8.43 8.69
C LEU A 141 16.45 8.71 8.16
N MET A 142 16.11 9.99 7.94
CA MET A 142 14.82 10.39 7.38
C MET A 142 14.58 9.80 5.98
N HIS A 143 15.58 9.79 5.12
CA HIS A 143 15.47 9.17 3.79
C HIS A 143 15.27 7.67 3.86
N ALA A 144 15.98 6.99 4.74
CA ALA A 144 15.82 5.55 4.95
C ALA A 144 14.44 5.19 5.51
N GLU A 145 13.91 5.98 6.42
CA GLU A 145 12.57 5.80 6.98
C GLU A 145 11.49 6.01 5.92
N ARG A 146 11.57 7.10 5.14
CA ARG A 146 10.64 7.34 4.01
C ARG A 146 10.66 6.21 2.99
N ALA A 147 11.84 5.71 2.63
CA ALA A 147 11.96 4.58 1.71
C ALA A 147 11.29 3.31 2.26
N ARG A 148 11.44 3.03 3.56
CA ARG A 148 10.77 1.89 4.22
C ARG A 148 9.25 2.05 4.23
N LEU A 149 8.74 3.24 4.54
CA LEU A 149 7.31 3.54 4.55
C LEU A 149 6.70 3.35 3.16
N LEU A 150 7.35 3.84 2.09
CA LEU A 150 6.89 3.65 0.72
C LEU A 150 6.82 2.17 0.33
N VAL A 151 7.84 1.39 0.67
CA VAL A 151 7.84 -0.07 0.40
C VAL A 151 6.75 -0.78 1.20
N ALA A 152 6.55 -0.40 2.47
CA ALA A 152 5.50 -0.97 3.31
C ALA A 152 4.11 -0.63 2.76
N GLN A 153 3.89 0.61 2.30
CA GLN A 153 2.65 1.02 1.66
C GLN A 153 2.38 0.23 0.39
N GLN A 154 3.37 0.10 -0.51
CA GLN A 154 3.23 -0.68 -1.74
C GLN A 154 2.90 -2.16 -1.46
N ARG A 155 3.53 -2.75 -0.44
CA ARG A 155 3.20 -4.13 -0.02
C ARG A 155 1.79 -4.21 0.53
N ALA A 156 1.38 -3.29 1.38
CA ALA A 156 0.02 -3.26 1.91
C ALA A 156 -1.04 -3.09 0.81
N GLU A 157 -0.76 -2.29 -0.23
CA GLU A 157 -1.63 -2.16 -1.40
C GLU A 157 -1.70 -3.47 -2.21
N LEU A 158 -0.56 -4.16 -2.42
CA LEU A 158 -0.52 -5.46 -3.08
C LEU A 158 -1.25 -6.55 -2.28
N ASP A 159 -1.02 -6.60 -0.96
CA ASP A 159 -1.69 -7.55 -0.07
C ASP A 159 -3.20 -7.29 -0.05
N ALA A 160 -3.62 -6.02 -0.04
CA ALA A 160 -5.02 -5.64 -0.14
C ALA A 160 -5.65 -6.04 -1.49
N LEU A 161 -4.90 -5.93 -2.60
CA LEU A 161 -5.35 -6.41 -3.92
C LEU A 161 -5.49 -7.93 -3.95
N GLN A 162 -4.52 -8.66 -3.40
CA GLN A 162 -4.56 -10.13 -3.33
C GLN A 162 -5.68 -10.64 -2.41
N ALA A 163 -5.98 -9.94 -1.32
CA ALA A 163 -7.06 -10.29 -0.42
C ALA A 163 -8.47 -10.06 -1.00
N ARG A 164 -8.59 -9.27 -2.08
CA ARG A 164 -9.89 -8.99 -2.73
C ARG A 164 -10.44 -10.16 -3.55
N ILE A 165 -9.58 -11.07 -3.97
CA ILE A 165 -9.98 -12.29 -4.67
C ILE A 165 -9.50 -13.45 -3.80
N ALA A 166 -10.44 -14.25 -3.29
CA ALA A 166 -10.07 -15.43 -2.53
C ALA A 166 -9.25 -16.37 -3.44
N PRO A 167 -7.94 -16.62 -3.15
CA PRO A 167 -7.12 -17.47 -4.04
C PRO A 167 -7.72 -18.86 -4.23
N HIS A 168 -8.37 -19.36 -3.20
CA HIS A 168 -9.08 -20.64 -3.22
C HIS A 168 -10.24 -20.66 -4.24
N PHE A 169 -11.03 -19.58 -4.33
CA PHE A 169 -12.08 -19.45 -5.34
C PHE A 169 -11.49 -19.48 -6.76
N LEU A 170 -10.40 -18.74 -6.99
CA LEU A 170 -9.74 -18.71 -8.30
C LEU A 170 -9.28 -20.09 -8.73
N PHE A 171 -8.51 -20.81 -7.88
CA PHE A 171 -8.01 -22.15 -8.21
C PHE A 171 -9.14 -23.13 -8.44
N ASN A 172 -10.18 -23.09 -7.62
CA ASN A 172 -11.34 -23.97 -7.76
C ASN A 172 -12.14 -23.69 -9.04
N SER A 173 -12.35 -22.40 -9.37
CA SER A 173 -13.03 -22.02 -10.61
C SER A 173 -12.25 -22.46 -11.84
N LEU A 174 -10.91 -22.26 -11.85
CA LEU A 174 -10.06 -22.71 -12.96
C LEU A 174 -10.09 -24.24 -13.14
N ASN A 175 -10.07 -25.01 -12.05
CA ASN A 175 -10.16 -26.46 -12.10
C ASN A 175 -11.53 -26.92 -12.63
N ALA A 176 -12.62 -26.30 -12.19
CA ALA A 176 -13.94 -26.58 -12.67
C ALA A 176 -14.12 -26.24 -14.16
N ILE A 177 -13.57 -25.10 -14.60
CA ILE A 177 -13.55 -24.70 -16.01
C ILE A 177 -12.73 -25.69 -16.85
N ALA A 178 -11.59 -26.14 -16.35
CA ALA A 178 -10.76 -27.14 -17.04
C ALA A 178 -11.50 -28.46 -17.23
N GLU A 179 -12.29 -28.91 -16.24
CA GLU A 179 -13.13 -30.10 -16.36
C GLU A 179 -14.27 -29.89 -17.38
N LEU A 180 -14.87 -28.70 -17.39
CA LEU A 180 -15.91 -28.35 -18.38
C LEU A 180 -15.40 -28.37 -19.82
N THR A 181 -14.12 -28.14 -20.10
CA THR A 181 -13.58 -28.17 -21.46
C THR A 181 -13.78 -29.51 -22.14
N HIS A 182 -13.83 -30.62 -21.36
CA HIS A 182 -14.05 -31.95 -21.86
C HIS A 182 -15.56 -32.27 -22.12
N GLN A 183 -16.46 -31.49 -21.48
CA GLN A 183 -17.91 -31.70 -21.58
C GLN A 183 -18.57 -30.74 -22.57
N SER A 184 -18.19 -29.47 -22.52
CA SER A 184 -18.73 -28.39 -23.37
C SER A 184 -17.73 -27.23 -23.47
N SER A 185 -17.11 -27.08 -24.62
CA SER A 185 -16.17 -25.97 -24.86
C SER A 185 -16.84 -24.59 -24.78
N ALA A 186 -18.11 -24.49 -25.22
CA ALA A 186 -18.88 -23.25 -25.14
C ALA A 186 -19.19 -22.84 -23.68
N ALA A 187 -19.52 -23.81 -22.82
CA ALA A 187 -19.76 -23.56 -21.41
C ALA A 187 -18.46 -23.17 -20.68
N ALA A 188 -17.34 -23.81 -21.05
CA ALA A 188 -16.04 -23.48 -20.50
C ALA A 188 -15.58 -22.05 -20.92
N GLU A 189 -15.78 -21.68 -22.19
CA GLU A 189 -15.50 -20.32 -22.68
C GLU A 189 -16.34 -19.27 -21.94
N GLN A 190 -17.65 -19.47 -21.79
CA GLN A 190 -18.51 -18.55 -21.06
C GLN A 190 -18.08 -18.43 -19.60
N SER A 191 -17.74 -19.53 -18.95
CA SER A 191 -17.28 -19.54 -17.55
C SER A 191 -15.95 -18.79 -17.38
N LEU A 192 -15.05 -18.88 -18.37
CA LEU A 192 -13.79 -18.12 -18.37
C LEU A 192 -14.04 -16.62 -18.54
N LEU A 193 -14.99 -16.23 -19.40
CA LEU A 193 -15.40 -14.84 -19.56
C LEU A 193 -16.02 -14.28 -18.27
N ASP A 194 -16.89 -15.07 -17.62
CA ASP A 194 -17.50 -14.68 -16.36
C ASP A 194 -16.46 -14.50 -15.25
N LEU A 195 -15.47 -15.40 -15.17
CA LEU A 195 -14.34 -15.28 -14.26
C LEU A 195 -13.52 -14.00 -14.54
N ALA A 196 -13.26 -13.72 -15.81
CA ALA A 196 -12.53 -12.50 -16.20
C ALA A 196 -13.28 -11.22 -15.81
N ASP A 197 -14.61 -11.20 -15.91
CA ASP A 197 -15.43 -10.05 -15.49
C ASP A 197 -15.41 -9.86 -13.97
N LEU A 198 -15.45 -10.94 -13.18
CA LEU A 198 -15.28 -10.87 -11.73
C LEU A 198 -13.90 -10.32 -11.34
N PHE A 199 -12.86 -10.73 -12.04
CA PHE A 199 -11.51 -10.17 -11.85
C PHE A 199 -11.45 -8.68 -12.16
N ARG A 200 -12.03 -8.26 -13.28
CA ARG A 200 -12.08 -6.84 -13.66
C ARG A 200 -12.81 -6.01 -12.61
N ALA A 201 -13.93 -6.52 -12.10
CA ALA A 201 -14.66 -5.87 -11.01
C ALA A 201 -13.82 -5.80 -9.72
N ALA A 202 -13.05 -6.84 -9.38
CA ALA A 202 -12.16 -6.85 -8.23
C ALA A 202 -11.03 -5.82 -8.33
N MET A 203 -10.48 -5.61 -9.53
CA MET A 203 -9.49 -4.55 -9.77
C MET A 203 -10.09 -3.15 -9.65
N GLN A 204 -11.39 -2.99 -9.94
CA GLN A 204 -12.14 -1.74 -9.81
C GLN A 204 -12.85 -1.60 -8.46
N ALA A 205 -12.58 -2.49 -7.51
CA ALA A 205 -13.23 -2.47 -6.20
C ALA A 205 -12.98 -1.11 -5.49
N GLY A 206 -14.07 -0.49 -5.05
CA GLY A 206 -14.10 0.86 -4.48
C GLY A 206 -14.78 1.88 -5.38
N GLN A 207 -14.95 1.60 -6.67
CA GLN A 207 -15.81 2.39 -7.54
C GLN A 207 -17.29 2.10 -7.26
N LEU A 208 -18.13 3.08 -7.51
CA LEU A 208 -19.58 2.92 -7.43
C LEU A 208 -20.08 2.35 -8.75
N ILE A 209 -20.83 1.29 -8.65
CA ILE A 209 -21.50 0.64 -9.79
C ILE A 209 -23.01 0.54 -9.58
N PRO A 210 -23.80 0.48 -10.65
CA PRO A 210 -25.24 0.25 -10.56
C PRO A 210 -25.57 -1.09 -9.87
N LEU A 211 -26.68 -1.13 -9.12
CA LEU A 211 -27.19 -2.36 -8.50
C LEU A 211 -27.39 -3.47 -9.54
N SER A 212 -27.85 -3.13 -10.74
CA SER A 212 -28.00 -4.05 -11.87
C SER A 212 -26.69 -4.75 -12.24
N GLN A 213 -25.59 -4.00 -12.27
CA GLN A 213 -24.26 -4.54 -12.54
C GLN A 213 -23.76 -5.43 -11.38
N GLU A 214 -23.98 -5.00 -10.13
CA GLU A 214 -23.60 -5.79 -8.96
C GLU A 214 -24.36 -7.13 -8.90
N LEU A 215 -25.67 -7.12 -9.21
CA LEU A 215 -26.48 -8.34 -9.34
C LEU A 215 -26.02 -9.24 -10.49
N ALA A 216 -25.59 -8.65 -11.60
CA ALA A 216 -25.02 -9.44 -12.72
C ALA A 216 -23.71 -10.12 -12.31
N LEU A 217 -22.82 -9.43 -11.58
CA LEU A 217 -21.59 -10.01 -11.04
C LEU A 217 -21.91 -11.13 -10.01
N ALA A 218 -22.90 -10.89 -9.15
CA ALA A 218 -23.37 -11.88 -8.18
C ALA A 218 -23.88 -13.17 -8.85
N ARG A 219 -24.61 -13.04 -9.96
CA ARG A 219 -25.07 -14.20 -10.77
C ARG A 219 -23.90 -14.96 -11.36
N LYS A 220 -22.92 -14.27 -11.96
CA LYS A 220 -21.71 -14.89 -12.53
C LYS A 220 -20.93 -15.66 -11.47
N TYR A 221 -20.76 -15.08 -10.28
CA TYR A 221 -20.11 -15.73 -9.15
C TYR A 221 -20.82 -17.04 -8.77
N LEU A 222 -22.15 -16.98 -8.52
CA LEU A 222 -22.91 -18.14 -8.13
C LEU A 222 -23.00 -19.20 -9.25
N GLN A 223 -22.98 -18.81 -10.51
CA GLN A 223 -22.91 -19.71 -11.64
C GLN A 223 -21.61 -20.51 -11.69
N LEU A 224 -20.47 -19.86 -11.45
CA LEU A 224 -19.18 -20.54 -11.32
C LEU A 224 -19.14 -21.48 -10.13
N GLU A 225 -19.72 -21.09 -8.99
CA GLU A 225 -19.85 -21.97 -7.82
C GLU A 225 -20.80 -23.16 -8.08
N SER A 226 -21.86 -22.98 -8.87
CA SER A 226 -22.78 -24.10 -9.22
C SER A 226 -22.08 -25.13 -10.10
N ILE A 227 -21.17 -24.74 -10.97
CA ILE A 227 -20.35 -25.69 -11.74
C ILE A 227 -19.48 -26.54 -10.81
N ARG A 228 -18.87 -25.90 -9.80
CA ARG A 228 -18.01 -26.58 -8.82
C ARG A 228 -18.76 -27.51 -7.87
N LEU A 229 -19.92 -27.05 -7.41
CA LEU A 229 -20.71 -27.74 -6.36
C LEU A 229 -21.76 -28.69 -6.91
N GLY A 230 -22.06 -28.60 -8.21
CA GLY A 230 -23.07 -29.43 -8.86
C GLY A 230 -24.46 -29.27 -8.23
N ASP A 231 -25.19 -30.37 -8.14
CA ASP A 231 -26.54 -30.41 -7.60
C ASP A 231 -26.68 -30.00 -6.13
N LYS A 232 -25.54 -29.84 -5.45
CA LYS A 232 -25.49 -29.42 -4.05
C LYS A 232 -25.91 -27.96 -3.86
N LEU A 233 -25.66 -27.10 -4.85
CA LEU A 233 -26.05 -25.69 -4.82
C LEU A 233 -27.28 -25.46 -5.70
N GLN A 234 -28.37 -25.06 -5.07
CA GLN A 234 -29.57 -24.58 -5.74
C GLN A 234 -29.69 -23.07 -5.58
N LEU A 235 -30.12 -22.37 -6.62
CA LEU A 235 -30.22 -20.92 -6.66
C LEU A 235 -31.67 -20.49 -6.88
N ASP A 236 -32.15 -19.64 -6.00
CA ASP A 236 -33.50 -19.03 -6.11
C ASP A 236 -33.33 -17.49 -6.19
N TRP A 237 -33.63 -16.94 -7.39
CA TRP A 237 -33.55 -15.54 -7.68
C TRP A 237 -34.95 -14.92 -7.76
N GLN A 238 -35.32 -14.11 -6.79
CA GLN A 238 -36.58 -13.38 -6.73
C GLN A 238 -36.35 -11.88 -6.95
N LEU A 239 -36.11 -11.50 -8.20
CA LEU A 239 -35.89 -10.14 -8.60
C LEU A 239 -37.08 -9.61 -9.39
N PRO A 240 -37.60 -8.39 -9.11
CA PRO A 240 -38.65 -7.78 -9.92
C PRO A 240 -38.11 -7.48 -11.35
N ALA A 241 -39.00 -7.36 -12.32
CA ALA A 241 -38.62 -7.06 -13.70
C ALA A 241 -37.93 -5.67 -13.81
N ASP A 242 -38.46 -4.69 -13.07
CA ASP A 242 -37.91 -3.34 -12.99
C ASP A 242 -37.61 -2.96 -11.56
N TYR A 243 -36.44 -2.36 -11.35
CA TYR A 243 -36.03 -1.78 -10.08
C TYR A 243 -35.16 -0.52 -10.28
N PRO A 244 -35.22 0.44 -9.35
CA PRO A 244 -34.42 1.64 -9.43
C PRO A 244 -32.91 1.35 -9.40
N ASP A 245 -32.17 2.06 -10.24
CA ASP A 245 -30.73 1.88 -10.36
C ASP A 245 -29.99 2.65 -9.26
N THR A 246 -29.84 1.98 -8.13
CA THR A 246 -29.10 2.49 -6.96
C THR A 246 -27.62 2.15 -7.10
N GLN A 247 -26.74 3.07 -6.73
CA GLN A 247 -25.28 2.88 -6.82
C GLN A 247 -24.76 2.11 -5.60
N LEU A 248 -23.87 1.17 -5.81
CA LEU A 248 -23.22 0.38 -4.76
C LEU A 248 -21.71 0.37 -4.96
N PRO A 249 -20.91 0.26 -3.90
CA PRO A 249 -19.51 -0.08 -4.07
C PRO A 249 -19.38 -1.45 -4.73
N ALA A 250 -18.58 -1.54 -5.79
CA ALA A 250 -18.34 -2.81 -6.47
C ALA A 250 -17.90 -3.91 -5.49
N LEU A 251 -18.35 -5.12 -5.72
CA LEU A 251 -18.14 -6.30 -4.88
C LEU A 251 -18.72 -6.16 -3.45
N THR A 252 -19.90 -5.59 -3.33
CA THR A 252 -20.66 -5.55 -2.06
C THR A 252 -21.40 -6.87 -1.81
N LEU A 253 -21.98 -7.47 -2.87
CA LEU A 253 -22.77 -8.70 -2.75
C LEU A 253 -21.91 -9.96 -2.75
N GLN A 254 -20.79 -9.95 -3.47
CA GLN A 254 -19.94 -11.14 -3.60
C GLN A 254 -19.49 -11.72 -2.25
N PRO A 255 -18.96 -10.95 -1.28
CA PRO A 255 -18.55 -11.52 0.02
C PRO A 255 -19.74 -12.08 0.83
N LEU A 256 -20.96 -11.56 0.61
CA LEU A 256 -22.16 -12.07 1.28
C LEU A 256 -22.54 -13.44 0.70
N LEU A 257 -22.45 -13.59 -0.62
CA LEU A 257 -22.69 -14.84 -1.32
C LEU A 257 -21.59 -15.87 -1.06
N GLU A 258 -20.33 -15.42 -1.00
CA GLU A 258 -19.20 -16.26 -0.61
C GLU A 258 -19.41 -16.85 0.79
N ASN A 259 -19.89 -16.05 1.74
CA ASN A 259 -20.25 -16.52 3.07
C ASN A 259 -21.41 -17.53 3.01
N ALA A 260 -22.43 -17.28 2.20
CA ALA A 260 -23.57 -18.19 2.04
C ALA A 260 -23.14 -19.54 1.45
N VAL A 261 -22.25 -19.55 0.47
CA VAL A 261 -21.68 -20.78 -0.11
C VAL A 261 -20.82 -21.50 0.93
N ARG A 262 -19.86 -20.83 1.53
CA ARG A 262 -18.89 -21.41 2.44
C ARG A 262 -19.50 -22.02 3.69
N TYR A 263 -20.48 -21.34 4.29
CA TYR A 263 -21.08 -21.78 5.56
C TYR A 263 -22.42 -22.46 5.40
N GLY A 264 -23.13 -22.23 4.30
CA GLY A 264 -24.41 -22.86 4.02
C GLY A 264 -24.28 -24.13 3.18
N VAL A 265 -23.56 -24.04 2.06
CA VAL A 265 -23.56 -25.11 1.03
C VAL A 265 -22.39 -26.09 1.21
N GLU A 266 -21.15 -25.61 1.38
CA GLU A 266 -19.98 -26.49 1.45
C GLU A 266 -20.07 -27.57 2.56
N PRO A 267 -20.50 -27.23 3.80
CA PRO A 267 -20.61 -28.23 4.87
C PRO A 267 -21.86 -29.11 4.76
N ALA A 268 -22.82 -28.80 3.89
CA ALA A 268 -24.07 -29.53 3.80
C ALA A 268 -23.88 -30.90 3.12
N SER A 269 -24.60 -31.90 3.58
CA SER A 269 -24.67 -33.25 2.98
C SER A 269 -25.81 -33.41 1.99
N GLN A 270 -26.77 -32.48 1.99
CA GLN A 270 -27.95 -32.45 1.11
C GLN A 270 -27.93 -31.19 0.25
N PRO A 271 -28.65 -31.13 -0.88
CA PRO A 271 -28.81 -29.93 -1.67
C PRO A 271 -29.30 -28.74 -0.82
N VAL A 272 -28.69 -27.59 -1.03
CA VAL A 272 -28.98 -26.35 -0.30
C VAL A 272 -29.33 -25.25 -1.27
N THR A 273 -30.44 -24.55 -0.97
CA THR A 273 -30.88 -23.40 -1.75
C THR A 273 -30.34 -22.08 -1.13
N ILE A 274 -29.62 -21.28 -1.92
CA ILE A 274 -29.37 -19.89 -1.64
C ILE A 274 -30.44 -19.06 -2.33
N SER A 275 -31.19 -18.26 -1.55
CA SER A 275 -32.21 -17.37 -2.12
C SER A 275 -31.70 -15.92 -2.07
N VAL A 276 -31.85 -15.22 -3.19
CA VAL A 276 -31.52 -13.78 -3.35
C VAL A 276 -32.80 -13.06 -3.77
N GLN A 277 -33.35 -12.26 -2.87
CA GLN A 277 -34.62 -11.58 -3.07
C GLN A 277 -34.40 -10.07 -3.05
N LEU A 278 -34.99 -9.35 -4.02
CA LEU A 278 -35.02 -7.88 -4.06
C LEU A 278 -36.47 -7.40 -3.93
N LEU A 279 -36.73 -6.61 -2.88
CA LEU A 279 -38.00 -5.95 -2.65
C LEU A 279 -37.88 -4.47 -2.91
N VAL A 280 -38.77 -3.92 -3.72
CA VAL A 280 -38.78 -2.50 -4.08
C VAL A 280 -39.88 -1.81 -3.30
N GLY A 281 -39.51 -0.90 -2.41
CA GLY A 281 -40.42 0.01 -1.70
C GLY A 281 -40.52 1.37 -2.38
N GLN A 282 -41.21 2.31 -1.76
CA GLN A 282 -41.35 3.67 -2.32
C GLN A 282 -40.06 4.50 -2.25
N GLN A 283 -39.28 4.35 -1.19
CA GLN A 283 -38.05 5.11 -0.94
C GLN A 283 -36.82 4.24 -0.68
N GLN A 284 -37.03 2.94 -0.58
CA GLN A 284 -35.99 1.99 -0.19
C GLN A 284 -36.05 0.70 -1.03
N LEU A 285 -34.89 0.14 -1.30
CA LEU A 285 -34.69 -1.19 -1.81
C LEU A 285 -34.27 -2.08 -0.64
N VAL A 286 -34.82 -3.28 -0.57
CA VAL A 286 -34.42 -4.28 0.42
C VAL A 286 -33.90 -5.51 -0.31
N LEU A 287 -32.62 -5.78 -0.16
CA LEU A 287 -31.99 -7.00 -0.66
C LEU A 287 -31.86 -8.00 0.49
N LEU A 288 -32.37 -9.20 0.29
CA LEU A 288 -32.31 -10.33 1.22
C LEU A 288 -31.49 -11.44 0.59
N ILE A 289 -30.49 -11.94 1.31
CA ILE A 289 -29.74 -13.15 0.96
C ILE A 289 -29.98 -14.14 2.09
N THR A 290 -30.46 -15.33 1.77
CA THR A 290 -30.73 -16.36 2.76
C THR A 290 -30.13 -17.70 2.38
N ASN A 291 -29.57 -18.39 3.38
CA ASN A 291 -29.08 -19.75 3.25
C ASN A 291 -29.35 -20.54 4.53
N PRO A 292 -29.55 -21.85 4.47
CA PRO A 292 -29.65 -22.71 5.65
C PRO A 292 -28.37 -22.72 6.46
N ILE A 293 -28.49 -22.87 7.79
CA ILE A 293 -27.37 -23.08 8.71
C ILE A 293 -27.27 -24.57 8.97
N ASN A 294 -26.11 -25.14 8.70
CA ASN A 294 -25.87 -26.55 9.02
C ASN A 294 -25.42 -26.68 10.47
N HIS A 295 -26.29 -27.21 11.35
CA HIS A 295 -26.02 -27.41 12.78
C HIS A 295 -24.96 -28.48 13.08
N SER A 296 -24.54 -29.27 12.06
CA SER A 296 -23.49 -30.31 12.24
C SER A 296 -22.07 -29.71 12.39
N ALA A 297 -21.85 -28.47 12.01
CA ALA A 297 -20.59 -27.73 12.30
C ALA A 297 -20.80 -27.05 13.65
N VAL A 298 -20.46 -27.76 14.74
CA VAL A 298 -20.44 -27.21 16.11
C VAL A 298 -19.38 -26.11 16.21
N GLN A 299 -19.69 -24.95 15.70
CA GLN A 299 -19.02 -23.70 16.07
C GLN A 299 -20.07 -22.82 16.75
N PRO A 300 -19.78 -22.33 17.98
CA PRO A 300 -20.73 -21.45 18.66
C PRO A 300 -21.00 -20.22 17.79
N ALA A 301 -22.23 -19.72 17.81
CA ALA A 301 -22.68 -18.54 17.04
C ALA A 301 -21.74 -17.33 17.17
N THR A 302 -20.94 -17.26 18.25
CA THR A 302 -19.87 -16.31 18.50
C THR A 302 -18.65 -16.47 17.57
N ALA A 303 -18.32 -17.69 17.12
CA ALA A 303 -17.19 -17.92 16.20
C ALA A 303 -17.56 -17.56 14.75
N LEU A 304 -18.82 -17.78 14.34
CA LEU A 304 -19.36 -17.32 13.06
C LEU A 304 -19.34 -15.78 12.96
N THR A 305 -19.54 -15.09 14.09
CA THR A 305 -19.50 -13.62 14.16
C THR A 305 -18.08 -13.06 14.15
N GLN A 306 -17.08 -13.76 14.69
CA GLN A 306 -15.72 -13.24 14.78
C GLN A 306 -14.91 -13.35 13.48
N GLN A 307 -15.00 -14.47 12.74
CA GLN A 307 -14.28 -14.60 11.44
C GLN A 307 -15.00 -13.89 10.29
N ASN A 308 -16.33 -13.85 10.29
CA ASN A 308 -17.12 -13.06 9.35
C ASN A 308 -17.18 -11.57 9.71
N GLY A 309 -16.85 -11.20 10.94
CA GLY A 309 -16.94 -9.86 11.47
C GLY A 309 -16.16 -8.82 10.64
N ILE A 310 -14.99 -9.19 10.13
CA ILE A 310 -14.13 -8.26 9.36
C ILE A 310 -14.74 -7.97 7.98
N ALA A 311 -15.18 -8.97 7.23
CA ALA A 311 -15.75 -8.76 5.90
C ALA A 311 -17.09 -8.01 5.98
N LEU A 312 -17.98 -8.44 6.90
CA LEU A 312 -19.28 -7.82 7.10
C LEU A 312 -19.16 -6.39 7.69
N SER A 313 -18.19 -6.16 8.60
CA SER A 313 -17.92 -4.81 9.13
C SER A 313 -17.37 -3.88 8.05
N ASN A 314 -16.52 -4.37 7.16
CA ASN A 314 -16.01 -3.60 6.03
C ASN A 314 -17.13 -3.19 5.07
N ILE A 315 -18.07 -4.10 4.76
CA ILE A 315 -19.23 -3.79 3.94
C ILE A 315 -20.09 -2.73 4.63
N ARG A 316 -20.40 -2.91 5.91
CA ARG A 316 -21.14 -1.92 6.70
C ARG A 316 -20.49 -0.55 6.66
N ASN A 317 -19.18 -0.47 6.99
CA ASN A 317 -18.46 0.80 7.00
C ASN A 317 -18.45 1.50 5.62
N ARG A 318 -18.33 0.72 4.52
CA ARG A 318 -18.39 1.27 3.16
C ARG A 318 -19.76 1.83 2.82
N LEU A 319 -20.83 1.15 3.25
CA LEU A 319 -22.20 1.61 3.03
C LEU A 319 -22.56 2.79 3.93
N ASP A 320 -22.04 2.82 5.17
CA ASP A 320 -22.19 3.96 6.10
C ASP A 320 -21.54 5.23 5.53
N LEU A 321 -20.35 5.11 4.94
CA LEU A 321 -19.67 6.23 4.28
C LEU A 321 -20.46 6.76 3.07
N LEU A 322 -21.21 5.91 2.37
CA LEU A 322 -21.93 6.29 1.16
C LEU A 322 -23.34 6.83 1.47
N TYR A 323 -24.05 6.19 2.39
CA TYR A 323 -25.47 6.43 2.63
C TYR A 323 -25.79 6.98 4.03
N ALA A 324 -24.79 7.02 4.92
CA ALA A 324 -24.94 7.41 6.32
C ALA A 324 -26.09 6.62 6.99
N GLU A 325 -26.96 7.29 7.73
CA GLU A 325 -28.08 6.66 8.45
C GLU A 325 -29.24 6.17 7.54
N ARG A 326 -29.16 6.39 6.21
CA ARG A 326 -30.22 5.99 5.26
C ARG A 326 -30.12 4.52 4.83
N GLN A 327 -29.07 3.82 5.22
CA GLN A 327 -28.89 2.40 4.96
C GLN A 327 -29.10 1.58 6.23
N GLN A 328 -29.49 0.33 6.09
CA GLN A 328 -29.51 -0.63 7.18
C GLN A 328 -28.90 -1.95 6.71
N PHE A 329 -27.84 -2.38 7.37
CA PHE A 329 -27.22 -3.67 7.16
C PHE A 329 -27.36 -4.53 8.42
N SER A 330 -28.05 -5.66 8.31
CA SER A 330 -28.25 -6.57 9.43
C SER A 330 -28.09 -8.04 9.00
N CYS A 331 -27.56 -8.84 9.92
CA CYS A 331 -27.46 -10.28 9.79
C CYS A 331 -28.18 -10.95 10.95
N SER A 332 -28.94 -11.98 10.68
CA SER A 332 -29.65 -12.77 11.70
C SER A 332 -29.54 -14.25 11.40
N ALA A 333 -29.47 -15.03 12.46
CA ALA A 333 -29.49 -16.49 12.42
C ALA A 333 -30.67 -16.97 13.27
N GLN A 334 -31.76 -17.36 12.62
CA GLN A 334 -33.00 -17.80 13.27
C GLN A 334 -33.59 -18.99 12.52
N ASP A 335 -34.19 -19.93 13.21
CA ASP A 335 -34.91 -21.09 12.68
C ASP A 335 -34.07 -21.93 11.67
N GLY A 336 -32.75 -22.04 11.91
CA GLY A 336 -31.86 -22.77 11.03
C GLY A 336 -31.54 -22.06 9.70
N VAL A 337 -31.89 -20.77 9.58
CA VAL A 337 -31.60 -19.94 8.39
C VAL A 337 -30.75 -18.76 8.76
N PHE A 338 -29.68 -18.55 8.01
CA PHE A 338 -28.89 -17.30 8.05
C PHE A 338 -29.49 -16.35 7.03
N ARG A 339 -29.70 -15.10 7.49
CA ARG A 339 -30.32 -14.07 6.68
C ARG A 339 -29.46 -12.81 6.75
N VAL A 340 -29.06 -12.30 5.60
CA VAL A 340 -28.47 -10.99 5.43
C VAL A 340 -29.50 -10.06 4.81
N LYS A 341 -29.77 -8.95 5.47
CA LYS A 341 -30.69 -7.91 5.00
C LYS A 341 -29.91 -6.62 4.77
N LEU A 342 -29.99 -6.12 3.53
CA LEU A 342 -29.44 -4.84 3.13
C LEU A 342 -30.55 -3.92 2.66
N VAL A 343 -30.75 -2.81 3.36
CA VAL A 343 -31.70 -1.75 2.99
C VAL A 343 -30.93 -0.59 2.39
N LEU A 344 -31.30 -0.18 1.19
CA LEU A 344 -30.65 0.88 0.43
C LEU A 344 -31.66 1.97 0.08
N PRO A 345 -31.30 3.25 0.16
CA PRO A 345 -32.17 4.33 -0.30
C PRO A 345 -32.28 4.35 -1.82
N ILE A 346 -33.46 4.64 -2.34
CA ILE A 346 -33.65 4.95 -3.76
C ILE A 346 -33.26 6.40 -3.96
N ILE A 347 -32.10 6.63 -4.57
CA ILE A 347 -31.68 7.96 -5.01
C ILE A 347 -32.24 8.20 -6.38
N LYS A 348 -33.34 8.95 -6.49
CA LYS A 348 -33.80 9.44 -7.81
C LYS A 348 -32.72 10.34 -8.38
N ARG A 349 -32.15 10.03 -9.53
CA ARG A 349 -31.40 11.00 -10.32
C ARG A 349 -32.39 12.14 -10.59
N GLU A 350 -32.18 13.33 -10.04
CA GLU A 350 -32.72 14.53 -10.62
C GLU A 350 -32.19 14.60 -12.05
N THR A 351 -33.09 14.40 -13.00
CA THR A 351 -32.81 14.68 -14.41
C THR A 351 -32.40 16.13 -14.48
N ALA A 352 -31.11 16.37 -14.70
CA ALA A 352 -30.59 17.67 -15.10
C ALA A 352 -31.08 17.94 -16.56
N ASP A 353 -32.38 18.19 -16.68
CA ASP A 353 -33.00 18.60 -17.92
C ASP A 353 -34.05 19.65 -17.55
N ALA A 354 -33.60 20.89 -17.47
CA ALA A 354 -34.40 22.10 -17.71
C ALA A 354 -33.51 23.34 -17.57
N GLY A 355 -32.92 23.79 -18.65
CA GLY A 355 -32.30 25.11 -18.61
C GLY A 355 -31.35 25.49 -19.73
N ALA A 356 -31.51 24.91 -20.90
CA ALA A 356 -30.89 25.48 -22.09
C ALA A 356 -31.97 25.89 -23.11
N ASN A 357 -32.74 26.90 -22.74
CA ASN A 357 -33.47 27.65 -23.74
C ASN A 357 -33.55 29.15 -23.34
N HIS A 358 -33.18 30.02 -24.29
CA HIS A 358 -33.27 31.47 -24.31
C HIS A 358 -32.16 32.31 -23.62
N ARG A 359 -31.14 32.74 -24.28
CA ARG A 359 -31.09 33.93 -25.17
C ARG A 359 -29.67 34.12 -25.72
#